data_17c73dc63384c2036361213a315d22cd
#
_entry.id   17c73dc63384c2036361213a315d22cd
#
_cell.length_a   1.000
_cell.length_b   1.000
_cell.length_c   1.000
_cell.angle_alpha   90.00
_cell.angle_beta   90.00
_cell.angle_gamma   90.00
#
_symmetry.space_group_name_H-M   'P 1'
#
loop_
_entity.id
_entity.type
_entity.pdbx_description
1 polymer ?
#
loop_
_entity_poly.entity_id
_entity_poly.type
_entity_poly.pdbx_seq_one_letter_code
_entity_poly.pdbx_strand_id
1 'polypeptide(L)'
;GRLQKMGCPREKIAVSRMGVDMTRFSPRPVKAPATPLEIISVARLTEKKGLHVAIEACRQLKELGVAFRYRILGIGPWERRLRTLIEQYQLEDVVEMPGFKPSHEVKAMLDDADVFLLPSVTCADGDMEGIPVALMEAMAVGIPVVSTLHSGIPALVEADKSGWLVPENDARALAQRLAAFSQLDADERAPVIKRAREKVEHDFNQQVINRELASLLQAL
;
A
#
# COMPACT_ATOMS: atom_id res chain seq x y z
N GLY A 1 -20.26 7.69 -13.44
CA GLY A 1 -19.85 6.36 -12.96
C GLY A 1 -20.63 5.23 -13.64
N ARG A 2 -20.32 3.96 -13.33
CA ARG A 2 -20.94 2.77 -13.98
C ARG A 2 -22.46 2.75 -13.78
N LEU A 3 -22.95 3.06 -12.58
CA LEU A 3 -24.40 3.12 -12.28
C LEU A 3 -25.12 4.18 -13.12
N GLN A 4 -24.51 5.33 -13.38
CA GLN A 4 -25.09 6.36 -14.24
C GLN A 4 -25.20 5.88 -15.70
N LYS A 5 -24.20 5.15 -16.20
CA LYS A 5 -24.24 4.53 -17.53
C LYS A 5 -25.33 3.45 -17.64
N MET A 6 -25.74 2.87 -16.52
CA MET A 6 -26.86 1.91 -16.42
C MET A 6 -28.22 2.60 -16.20
N GLY A 7 -28.28 3.94 -16.26
CA GLY A 7 -29.51 4.71 -16.17
C GLY A 7 -29.90 5.14 -14.75
N CYS A 8 -29.04 4.91 -13.72
CA CYS A 8 -29.34 5.38 -12.37
C CYS A 8 -29.14 6.90 -12.29
N PRO A 9 -30.13 7.69 -11.85
CA PRO A 9 -30.02 9.14 -11.66
C PRO A 9 -28.90 9.48 -10.66
N ARG A 10 -28.16 10.56 -10.92
CA ARG A 10 -27.01 10.96 -10.09
C ARG A 10 -27.37 11.24 -8.64
N GLU A 11 -28.53 11.82 -8.42
CA GLU A 11 -29.08 12.17 -7.09
C GLU A 11 -29.44 10.95 -6.23
N LYS A 12 -29.56 9.77 -6.86
CA LYS A 12 -29.78 8.48 -6.18
C LYS A 12 -28.50 7.69 -5.93
N ILE A 13 -27.33 8.27 -6.24
CA ILE A 13 -26.04 7.61 -6.09
C ILE A 13 -25.24 8.32 -5.00
N ALA A 14 -25.00 7.61 -3.90
CA ALA A 14 -24.02 8.03 -2.89
C ALA A 14 -22.85 7.03 -2.88
N VAL A 15 -21.64 7.53 -2.61
CA VAL A 15 -20.44 6.71 -2.49
C VAL A 15 -20.03 6.69 -1.02
N SER A 16 -20.24 5.56 -0.37
CA SER A 16 -19.66 5.30 0.95
C SER A 16 -18.37 4.53 0.78
N ARG A 17 -17.29 5.00 1.39
CA ARG A 17 -15.96 4.36 1.32
C ARG A 17 -15.77 3.41 2.50
N MET A 18 -14.83 2.48 2.36
CA MET A 18 -14.30 1.75 3.51
C MET A 18 -13.38 2.68 4.29
N GLY A 19 -13.34 2.53 5.60
CA GLY A 19 -12.44 3.26 6.47
C GLY A 19 -11.69 2.33 7.42
N VAL A 20 -10.76 2.91 8.17
CA VAL A 20 -10.01 2.23 9.23
C VAL A 20 -10.39 2.77 10.60
N ASP A 21 -10.37 1.90 11.59
CA ASP A 21 -10.54 2.27 12.99
C ASP A 21 -9.24 2.88 13.52
N MET A 22 -9.21 4.22 13.56
CA MET A 22 -8.03 4.98 13.98
C MET A 22 -7.60 4.71 15.42
N THR A 23 -8.47 4.14 16.26
CA THR A 23 -8.12 3.79 17.66
C THR A 23 -7.15 2.60 17.72
N ARG A 24 -7.11 1.78 16.69
CA ARG A 24 -6.24 0.62 16.58
C ARG A 24 -4.84 0.94 16.03
N PHE A 25 -4.64 2.13 15.45
CA PHE A 25 -3.43 2.51 14.75
C PHE A 25 -2.85 3.79 15.36
N SER A 26 -2.09 3.63 16.46
CA SER A 26 -1.31 4.72 17.04
C SER A 26 -0.17 5.11 16.12
N PRO A 27 0.10 6.41 15.92
CA PRO A 27 1.23 6.84 15.11
C PRO A 27 2.55 6.43 15.77
N ARG A 28 3.48 5.97 14.97
CA ARG A 28 4.85 5.72 15.41
C ARG A 28 5.72 6.98 15.19
N PRO A 29 6.85 7.11 15.89
CA PRO A 29 7.86 8.11 15.56
C PRO A 29 8.38 7.95 14.13
N VAL A 30 8.73 9.06 13.48
CA VAL A 30 9.39 9.01 12.17
C VAL A 30 10.74 8.31 12.33
N LYS A 31 10.96 7.26 11.54
CA LYS A 31 12.21 6.50 11.56
C LYS A 31 13.31 7.23 10.80
N ALA A 32 14.50 7.24 11.36
CA ALA A 32 15.71 7.57 10.60
C ALA A 32 15.92 6.55 9.48
N PRO A 33 16.57 6.94 8.36
CA PRO A 33 16.96 5.99 7.32
C PRO A 33 17.75 4.82 7.89
N ALA A 34 17.37 3.60 7.54
CA ALA A 34 18.10 2.40 7.94
C ALA A 34 18.77 1.75 6.72
N THR A 35 19.87 1.05 6.98
CA THR A 35 20.52 0.19 5.99
C THR A 35 20.70 -1.19 6.62
N PRO A 36 20.10 -2.24 6.03
CA PRO A 36 19.30 -2.26 4.80
C PRO A 36 17.94 -1.58 4.93
N LEU A 37 17.37 -1.10 3.80
CA LEU A 37 16.02 -0.58 3.71
C LEU A 37 14.99 -1.68 3.98
N GLU A 38 14.17 -1.53 5.01
CA GLU A 38 13.15 -2.51 5.39
C GLU A 38 11.83 -2.24 4.67
N ILE A 39 11.53 -3.06 3.65
CA ILE A 39 10.31 -2.97 2.83
C ILE A 39 9.31 -4.02 3.33
N ILE A 40 8.03 -3.67 3.38
CA ILE A 40 6.98 -4.60 3.78
C ILE A 40 5.75 -4.49 2.89
N SER A 41 5.12 -5.63 2.59
CA SER A 41 3.77 -5.73 2.04
C SER A 41 2.90 -6.63 2.91
N VAL A 42 1.67 -6.22 3.14
CA VAL A 42 0.65 -7.04 3.83
C VAL A 42 -0.55 -7.15 2.91
N ALA A 43 -0.79 -8.33 2.34
CA ALA A 43 -1.84 -8.51 1.34
C ALA A 43 -2.22 -9.98 1.15
N ARG A 44 -3.44 -10.22 0.63
CA ARG A 44 -3.75 -11.51 0.02
C ARG A 44 -2.91 -11.70 -1.24
N LEU A 45 -2.26 -12.85 -1.41
CA LEU A 45 -1.40 -13.12 -2.56
C LEU A 45 -2.24 -13.42 -3.81
N THR A 46 -2.67 -12.36 -4.50
CA THR A 46 -3.45 -12.37 -5.73
C THR A 46 -2.81 -11.47 -6.78
N GLU A 47 -3.15 -11.67 -8.06
CA GLU A 47 -2.59 -10.90 -9.17
C GLU A 47 -2.69 -9.40 -8.97
N LYS A 48 -3.89 -8.90 -8.67
CA LYS A 48 -4.17 -7.47 -8.52
C LYS A 48 -3.37 -6.75 -7.45
N LYS A 49 -2.71 -7.47 -6.54
CA LYS A 49 -1.80 -6.86 -5.55
C LYS A 49 -0.45 -6.47 -6.13
N GLY A 50 -0.14 -6.91 -7.36
CA GLY A 50 1.07 -6.51 -8.08
C GLY A 50 2.39 -6.96 -7.45
N LEU A 51 2.35 -7.97 -6.54
CA LEU A 51 3.55 -8.42 -5.82
C LEU A 51 4.62 -9.01 -6.76
N HIS A 52 4.23 -9.50 -7.93
CA HIS A 52 5.16 -9.92 -8.98
C HIS A 52 5.94 -8.73 -9.55
N VAL A 53 5.31 -7.56 -9.69
CA VAL A 53 5.98 -6.32 -10.11
C VAL A 53 6.93 -5.84 -9.01
N ALA A 54 6.53 -5.98 -7.73
CA ALA A 54 7.41 -5.67 -6.60
C ALA A 54 8.67 -6.55 -6.57
N ILE A 55 8.53 -7.86 -6.80
CA ILE A 55 9.67 -8.79 -6.86
C ILE A 55 10.60 -8.46 -8.04
N GLU A 56 10.05 -8.14 -9.20
CA GLU A 56 10.85 -7.70 -10.34
C GLU A 56 11.57 -6.37 -10.05
N ALA A 57 10.91 -5.44 -9.36
CA ALA A 57 11.54 -4.20 -8.90
C ALA A 57 12.68 -4.46 -7.90
N CYS A 58 12.55 -5.47 -7.04
CA CYS A 58 13.62 -5.90 -6.13
C CYS A 58 14.88 -6.37 -6.88
N ARG A 59 14.72 -7.11 -7.99
CA ARG A 59 15.85 -7.47 -8.84
C ARG A 59 16.59 -6.23 -9.34
N GLN A 60 15.86 -5.25 -9.86
CA GLN A 60 16.46 -4.00 -10.36
C GLN A 60 17.04 -3.16 -9.21
N LEU A 61 16.44 -3.17 -8.03
CA LEU A 61 16.94 -2.46 -6.85
C LEU A 61 18.29 -3.06 -6.39
N LYS A 62 18.45 -4.39 -6.45
CA LYS A 62 19.71 -5.10 -6.20
C LYS A 62 20.78 -4.70 -7.22
N GLU A 63 20.43 -4.58 -8.50
CA GLU A 63 21.31 -4.09 -9.58
C GLU A 63 21.74 -2.63 -9.39
N LEU A 64 20.89 -1.79 -8.79
CA LEU A 64 21.21 -0.41 -8.41
C LEU A 64 22.12 -0.32 -7.18
N GLY A 65 22.47 -1.44 -6.54
CA GLY A 65 23.33 -1.49 -5.37
C GLY A 65 22.69 -1.03 -4.06
N VAL A 66 21.37 -0.94 -4.00
CA VAL A 66 20.64 -0.59 -2.79
C VAL A 66 20.56 -1.81 -1.88
N ALA A 67 21.05 -1.71 -0.65
CA ALA A 67 20.85 -2.73 0.36
C ALA A 67 19.41 -2.68 0.91
N PHE A 68 18.65 -3.77 0.82
CA PHE A 68 17.29 -3.86 1.29
C PHE A 68 16.92 -5.25 1.82
N ARG A 69 15.83 -5.31 2.57
CA ARG A 69 15.07 -6.53 2.87
C ARG A 69 13.61 -6.30 2.53
N TYR A 70 12.96 -7.27 1.94
CA TYR A 70 11.54 -7.20 1.59
C TYR A 70 10.76 -8.35 2.18
N ARG A 71 9.78 -8.05 3.02
CA ARG A 71 8.87 -9.02 3.66
C ARG A 71 7.49 -8.94 3.05
N ILE A 72 6.99 -10.05 2.51
CA ILE A 72 5.65 -10.19 1.92
C ILE A 72 4.79 -11.03 2.86
N LEU A 73 3.90 -10.41 3.62
CA LEU A 73 3.00 -11.07 4.56
C LEU A 73 1.65 -11.37 3.90
N GLY A 74 1.20 -12.60 4.07
CA GLY A 74 -0.09 -13.07 3.62
C GLY A 74 -0.05 -14.43 2.95
N ILE A 75 -1.22 -14.88 2.52
CA ILE A 75 -1.44 -16.14 1.81
C ILE A 75 -2.35 -15.89 0.61
N GLY A 76 -2.30 -16.78 -0.38
CA GLY A 76 -3.19 -16.69 -1.54
C GLY A 76 -2.76 -17.55 -2.70
N PRO A 77 -3.57 -17.60 -3.77
CA PRO A 77 -3.34 -18.52 -4.90
C PRO A 77 -2.06 -18.22 -5.69
N TRP A 78 -1.49 -17.03 -5.54
CA TRP A 78 -0.26 -16.64 -6.23
C TRP A 78 1.03 -16.99 -5.47
N GLU A 79 0.95 -17.57 -4.30
CA GLU A 79 2.12 -17.86 -3.45
C GLU A 79 3.21 -18.64 -4.20
N ARG A 80 2.84 -19.77 -4.85
CA ARG A 80 3.78 -20.57 -5.61
C ARG A 80 4.47 -19.77 -6.71
N ARG A 81 3.70 -18.98 -7.46
CA ARG A 81 4.23 -18.15 -8.54
C ARG A 81 5.21 -17.10 -8.04
N LEU A 82 4.89 -16.45 -6.92
CA LEU A 82 5.77 -15.45 -6.33
C LEU A 82 7.08 -16.07 -5.83
N ARG A 83 7.03 -17.25 -5.18
CA ARG A 83 8.25 -17.98 -4.77
C ARG A 83 9.12 -18.35 -5.96
N THR A 84 8.52 -18.85 -7.05
CA THR A 84 9.26 -19.14 -8.30
C THR A 84 9.95 -17.89 -8.87
N LEU A 85 9.33 -16.71 -8.83
CA LEU A 85 9.95 -15.45 -9.26
C LEU A 85 11.13 -15.06 -8.37
N ILE A 86 11.02 -15.23 -7.05
CA ILE A 86 12.10 -14.97 -6.09
C ILE A 86 13.32 -15.85 -6.43
N GLU A 87 13.11 -17.15 -6.66
CA GLU A 87 14.15 -18.10 -7.05
C GLU A 87 14.77 -17.74 -8.42
N GLN A 88 13.94 -17.45 -9.43
CA GLN A 88 14.41 -17.07 -10.77
C GLN A 88 15.30 -15.81 -10.76
N TYR A 89 14.99 -14.86 -9.89
CA TYR A 89 15.73 -13.61 -9.77
C TYR A 89 16.85 -13.67 -8.72
N GLN A 90 17.06 -14.83 -8.07
CA GLN A 90 18.08 -15.01 -7.02
C GLN A 90 17.96 -13.97 -5.90
N LEU A 91 16.75 -13.86 -5.34
CA LEU A 91 16.40 -12.87 -4.31
C LEU A 91 16.12 -13.50 -2.94
N GLU A 92 16.39 -14.79 -2.73
CA GLU A 92 16.08 -15.53 -1.50
C GLU A 92 16.82 -14.97 -0.28
N ASP A 93 17.91 -14.28 -0.50
CA ASP A 93 18.74 -13.61 0.51
C ASP A 93 18.13 -12.29 1.02
N VAL A 94 17.20 -11.67 0.24
CA VAL A 94 16.65 -10.34 0.51
C VAL A 94 15.12 -10.26 0.49
N VAL A 95 14.44 -11.28 -0.05
CA VAL A 95 12.96 -11.34 -0.11
C VAL A 95 12.43 -12.52 0.66
N GLU A 96 11.61 -12.25 1.67
CA GLU A 96 11.01 -13.26 2.54
C GLU A 96 9.49 -13.31 2.37
N MET A 97 8.93 -14.53 2.36
CA MET A 97 7.48 -14.77 2.38
C MET A 97 7.13 -15.65 3.60
N PRO A 98 6.99 -15.06 4.80
CA PRO A 98 6.73 -15.83 6.03
C PRO A 98 5.28 -16.33 6.15
N GLY A 99 4.44 -16.10 5.14
CA GLY A 99 3.05 -16.54 5.11
C GLY A 99 2.12 -15.66 5.95
N PHE A 100 1.05 -16.27 6.47
CA PHE A 100 0.11 -15.60 7.36
C PHE A 100 0.75 -15.32 8.73
N LYS A 101 0.50 -14.14 9.26
CA LYS A 101 0.91 -13.74 10.61
C LYS A 101 -0.27 -13.20 11.43
N PRO A 102 -0.34 -13.48 12.74
CA PRO A 102 -1.32 -12.84 13.62
C PRO A 102 -1.16 -11.32 13.67
N SER A 103 -2.24 -10.61 13.97
CA SER A 103 -2.27 -9.14 13.92
C SER A 103 -1.19 -8.46 14.78
N HIS A 104 -0.82 -9.03 15.94
CA HIS A 104 0.22 -8.47 16.80
C HIS A 104 1.62 -8.63 16.21
N GLU A 105 1.90 -9.75 15.50
CA GLU A 105 3.16 -9.92 14.77
C GLU A 105 3.22 -8.99 13.56
N VAL A 106 2.11 -8.87 12.80
CA VAL A 106 2.02 -7.93 11.68
C VAL A 106 2.31 -6.50 12.15
N LYS A 107 1.72 -6.10 13.31
CA LYS A 107 1.99 -4.78 13.88
C LYS A 107 3.47 -4.58 14.18
N ALA A 108 4.12 -5.52 14.86
CA ALA A 108 5.55 -5.44 15.17
C ALA A 108 6.39 -5.33 13.89
N MET A 109 6.06 -6.12 12.84
CA MET A 109 6.78 -6.06 11.56
C MET A 109 6.52 -4.75 10.80
N LEU A 110 5.33 -4.17 10.94
CA LEU A 110 5.02 -2.84 10.41
C LEU A 110 5.80 -1.75 11.15
N ASP A 111 5.93 -1.86 12.47
CA ASP A 111 6.70 -0.90 13.28
C ASP A 111 8.21 -0.91 12.90
N ASP A 112 8.72 -2.05 12.45
CA ASP A 112 10.11 -2.19 11.98
C ASP A 112 10.35 -1.72 10.53
N ALA A 113 9.33 -1.68 9.70
CA ALA A 113 9.47 -1.35 8.29
C ALA A 113 9.80 0.13 8.04
N ASP A 114 10.55 0.44 7.00
CA ASP A 114 10.82 1.82 6.55
C ASP A 114 9.78 2.28 5.53
N VAL A 115 9.28 1.36 4.69
CA VAL A 115 8.31 1.66 3.64
C VAL A 115 7.32 0.51 3.45
N PHE A 116 6.07 0.86 3.27
CA PHE A 116 5.01 -0.07 2.87
C PHE A 116 4.84 -0.05 1.35
N LEU A 117 4.97 -1.21 0.73
CA LEU A 117 4.92 -1.37 -0.72
C LEU A 117 3.70 -2.17 -1.14
N LEU A 118 2.84 -1.60 -1.99
CA LEU A 118 1.71 -2.32 -2.58
C LEU A 118 1.42 -1.81 -4.01
N PRO A 119 2.12 -2.33 -5.03
CA PRO A 119 2.01 -1.85 -6.40
C PRO A 119 0.86 -2.53 -7.14
N SER A 120 -0.38 -2.32 -6.68
CA SER A 120 -1.59 -2.93 -7.26
C SER A 120 -1.70 -2.68 -8.76
N VAL A 121 -2.25 -3.68 -9.46
CA VAL A 121 -2.39 -3.68 -10.92
C VAL A 121 -3.80 -4.13 -11.34
N THR A 122 -4.19 -3.76 -12.54
CA THR A 122 -5.36 -4.31 -13.22
C THR A 122 -5.01 -5.69 -13.77
N CYS A 123 -5.80 -6.71 -13.42
CA CYS A 123 -5.64 -8.07 -13.93
C CYS A 123 -6.02 -8.18 -15.41
N ALA A 124 -5.56 -9.24 -16.07
CA ALA A 124 -5.87 -9.49 -17.48
C ALA A 124 -7.37 -9.67 -17.75
N ASP A 125 -8.15 -10.14 -16.77
CA ASP A 125 -9.62 -10.27 -16.82
C ASP A 125 -10.35 -8.98 -16.45
N GLY A 126 -9.62 -7.89 -16.15
CA GLY A 126 -10.15 -6.60 -15.73
C GLY A 126 -10.50 -6.50 -14.25
N ASP A 127 -10.21 -7.53 -13.42
CA ASP A 127 -10.33 -7.38 -11.96
C ASP A 127 -9.30 -6.36 -11.44
N MET A 128 -9.74 -5.52 -10.53
CA MET A 128 -8.92 -4.44 -9.97
C MET A 128 -9.22 -4.23 -8.48
N GLU A 129 -8.29 -3.59 -7.80
CA GLU A 129 -8.52 -3.14 -6.43
C GLU A 129 -9.47 -1.92 -6.42
N GLY A 130 -10.13 -1.71 -5.27
CA GLY A 130 -10.68 -0.42 -4.95
C GLY A 130 -9.60 0.48 -4.30
N ILE A 131 -9.80 0.78 -3.01
CA ILE A 131 -8.77 1.40 -2.17
C ILE A 131 -8.32 0.34 -1.16
N PRO A 132 -7.06 -0.15 -1.21
CA PRO A 132 -6.60 -1.19 -0.31
C PRO A 132 -6.59 -0.73 1.15
N VAL A 133 -7.27 -1.45 2.04
CA VAL A 133 -7.30 -1.14 3.48
C VAL A 133 -5.90 -1.15 4.08
N ALA A 134 -5.04 -2.07 3.64
CA ALA A 134 -3.65 -2.15 4.12
C ALA A 134 -2.82 -0.88 3.85
N LEU A 135 -3.11 -0.13 2.77
CA LEU A 135 -2.50 1.19 2.55
C LEU A 135 -3.01 2.22 3.57
N MET A 136 -4.31 2.21 3.87
CA MET A 136 -4.88 3.10 4.90
C MET A 136 -4.28 2.79 6.27
N GLU A 137 -4.13 1.51 6.62
CA GLU A 137 -3.53 1.05 7.88
C GLU A 137 -2.06 1.49 7.99
N ALA A 138 -1.27 1.31 6.93
CA ALA A 138 0.12 1.76 6.88
C ALA A 138 0.25 3.28 7.06
N MET A 139 -0.58 4.06 6.34
CA MET A 139 -0.62 5.53 6.49
C MET A 139 -1.06 5.94 7.89
N ALA A 140 -2.03 5.24 8.50
CA ALA A 140 -2.50 5.50 9.86
C ALA A 140 -1.42 5.26 10.92
N VAL A 141 -0.59 4.23 10.76
CA VAL A 141 0.56 3.95 11.64
C VAL A 141 1.70 4.96 11.43
N GLY A 142 1.75 5.63 10.28
CA GLY A 142 2.83 6.54 9.93
C GLY A 142 3.98 5.85 9.20
N ILE A 143 3.66 4.85 8.37
CA ILE A 143 4.63 4.22 7.47
C ILE A 143 4.50 4.89 6.11
N PRO A 144 5.61 5.40 5.53
CA PRO A 144 5.62 5.87 4.15
C PRO A 144 5.11 4.81 3.19
N VAL A 145 4.29 5.18 2.21
CA VAL A 145 3.71 4.24 1.26
C VAL A 145 4.21 4.49 -0.16
N VAL A 146 4.56 3.41 -0.86
CA VAL A 146 4.83 3.39 -2.30
C VAL A 146 3.81 2.47 -2.96
N SER A 147 3.09 2.97 -3.96
CA SER A 147 2.02 2.25 -4.65
C SER A 147 1.95 2.65 -6.12
N THR A 148 0.83 2.36 -6.77
CA THR A 148 0.62 2.62 -8.20
C THR A 148 -0.54 3.60 -8.46
N LEU A 149 -0.52 4.23 -9.62
CA LEU A 149 -1.62 5.04 -10.16
C LEU A 149 -2.79 4.11 -10.59
N HIS A 150 -3.26 3.28 -9.64
CA HIS A 150 -4.24 2.24 -9.88
C HIS A 150 -5.58 2.59 -9.25
N SER A 151 -6.66 2.52 -10.05
CA SER A 151 -8.06 2.58 -9.59
C SER A 151 -8.33 3.69 -8.56
N GLY A 152 -8.72 3.34 -7.33
CA GLY A 152 -9.02 4.27 -6.25
C GLY A 152 -7.81 4.75 -5.44
N ILE A 153 -6.62 4.21 -5.66
CA ILE A 153 -5.43 4.54 -4.87
C ILE A 153 -5.10 6.04 -4.91
N PRO A 154 -5.19 6.76 -6.07
CA PRO A 154 -4.94 8.20 -6.10
C PRO A 154 -5.93 9.06 -5.28
N ALA A 155 -7.09 8.51 -4.89
CA ALA A 155 -7.99 9.20 -3.97
C ALA A 155 -7.52 9.12 -2.51
N LEU A 156 -6.71 8.10 -2.17
CA LEU A 156 -6.09 7.93 -0.85
C LEU A 156 -4.72 8.59 -0.79
N VAL A 157 -3.85 8.29 -1.77
CA VAL A 157 -2.46 8.72 -1.81
C VAL A 157 -2.30 9.87 -2.81
N GLU A 158 -2.02 11.06 -2.31
CA GLU A 158 -1.62 12.21 -3.12
C GLU A 158 -0.14 12.06 -3.47
N ALA A 159 0.16 11.90 -4.78
CA ALA A 159 1.54 11.67 -5.24
C ALA A 159 2.51 12.75 -4.74
N ASP A 160 3.64 12.32 -4.19
CA ASP A 160 4.72 13.12 -3.61
C ASP A 160 4.32 14.01 -2.41
N LYS A 161 3.06 13.90 -1.92
CA LYS A 161 2.55 14.65 -0.77
C LYS A 161 2.18 13.77 0.42
N SER A 162 1.52 12.64 0.18
CA SER A 162 1.13 11.69 1.22
C SER A 162 1.63 10.27 0.94
N GLY A 163 2.48 10.10 -0.04
CA GLY A 163 3.09 8.85 -0.49
C GLY A 163 3.55 8.97 -1.94
N TRP A 164 4.04 7.89 -2.48
CA TRP A 164 4.60 7.88 -3.84
C TRP A 164 3.84 6.90 -4.73
N LEU A 165 3.51 7.37 -5.92
CA LEU A 165 2.78 6.59 -6.92
C LEU A 165 3.61 6.48 -8.20
N VAL A 166 3.66 5.25 -8.76
CA VAL A 166 4.27 4.96 -10.05
C VAL A 166 3.22 4.36 -10.99
N PRO A 167 3.46 4.27 -12.31
CA PRO A 167 2.55 3.57 -13.22
C PRO A 167 2.39 2.09 -12.85
N GLU A 168 1.23 1.50 -13.18
CA GLU A 168 1.02 0.05 -13.06
C GLU A 168 2.01 -0.72 -13.94
N ASN A 169 2.42 -1.92 -13.49
CA ASN A 169 3.30 -2.81 -14.22
C ASN A 169 4.68 -2.23 -14.60
N ASP A 170 5.09 -1.12 -13.96
CA ASP A 170 6.39 -0.50 -14.19
C ASP A 170 7.35 -0.80 -13.02
N ALA A 171 7.98 -2.00 -13.09
CA ALA A 171 8.97 -2.42 -12.11
C ALA A 171 10.20 -1.51 -12.06
N ARG A 172 10.55 -0.86 -13.19
CA ARG A 172 11.68 0.06 -13.26
C ARG A 172 11.39 1.36 -12.50
N ALA A 173 10.23 1.97 -12.75
CA ALA A 173 9.81 3.16 -12.00
C ALA A 173 9.70 2.86 -10.51
N LEU A 174 9.22 1.65 -10.15
CA LEU A 174 9.11 1.21 -8.76
C LEU A 174 10.49 1.08 -8.09
N ALA A 175 11.46 0.44 -8.75
CA ALA A 175 12.83 0.31 -8.26
C ALA A 175 13.51 1.67 -8.09
N GLN A 176 13.39 2.55 -9.08
CA GLN A 176 13.92 3.92 -9.02
C GLN A 176 13.31 4.72 -7.88
N ARG A 177 11.99 4.58 -7.65
CA ARG A 177 11.31 5.25 -6.53
C ARG A 177 11.79 4.74 -5.19
N LEU A 178 11.96 3.43 -5.01
CA LEU A 178 12.49 2.85 -3.78
C LEU A 178 13.95 3.25 -3.54
N ALA A 179 14.78 3.29 -4.59
CA ALA A 179 16.15 3.78 -4.50
C ALA A 179 16.21 5.26 -4.09
N ALA A 180 15.37 6.12 -4.69
CA ALA A 180 15.26 7.52 -4.29
C ALA A 180 14.76 7.65 -2.84
N PHE A 181 13.74 6.84 -2.45
CA PHE A 181 13.22 6.84 -1.08
C PHE A 181 14.28 6.44 -0.05
N SER A 182 15.18 5.52 -0.36
CA SER A 182 16.24 5.09 0.57
C SER A 182 17.25 6.20 0.90
N GLN A 183 17.29 7.26 0.09
CA GLN A 183 18.17 8.41 0.31
C GLN A 183 17.52 9.54 1.12
N LEU A 184 16.18 9.50 1.30
CA LEU A 184 15.46 10.54 2.06
C LEU A 184 15.77 10.42 3.55
N ASP A 185 16.11 11.53 4.18
CA ASP A 185 16.27 11.59 5.62
C ASP A 185 14.93 11.67 6.39
N ALA A 186 15.00 11.74 7.72
CA ALA A 186 13.81 11.80 8.57
C ALA A 186 13.00 13.09 8.36
N ASP A 187 13.66 14.21 8.12
CA ASP A 187 13.02 15.53 7.94
C ASP A 187 12.29 15.60 6.60
N GLU A 188 12.84 14.96 5.57
CA GLU A 188 12.18 14.83 4.25
C GLU A 188 10.98 13.88 4.27
N ARG A 189 11.03 12.80 5.09
CA ARG A 189 9.92 11.84 5.26
C ARG A 189 8.80 12.38 6.13
N ALA A 190 9.11 13.14 7.17
CA ALA A 190 8.15 13.60 8.18
C ALA A 190 6.92 14.32 7.61
N PRO A 191 7.03 15.31 6.70
CA PRO A 191 5.86 16.00 6.15
C PRO A 191 4.96 15.08 5.33
N VAL A 192 5.52 14.11 4.60
CA VAL A 192 4.76 13.13 3.81
C VAL A 192 3.98 12.19 4.73
N ILE A 193 4.63 11.69 5.80
CA ILE A 193 3.99 10.82 6.80
C ILE A 193 2.86 11.54 7.52
N LYS A 194 3.10 12.79 7.94
CA LYS A 194 2.07 13.62 8.59
C LYS A 194 0.86 13.81 7.68
N ARG A 195 1.10 14.19 6.42
CA ARG A 195 0.04 14.39 5.44
C ARG A 195 -0.74 13.10 5.15
N ALA A 196 -0.03 11.96 5.06
CA ALA A 196 -0.64 10.65 4.88
C ALA A 196 -1.62 10.31 6.00
N ARG A 197 -1.21 10.50 7.25
CA ARG A 197 -2.04 10.25 8.41
C ARG A 197 -3.24 11.20 8.47
N GLU A 198 -3.05 12.50 8.29
CA GLU A 198 -4.12 13.50 8.24
C GLU A 198 -5.19 13.13 7.18
N LYS A 199 -4.75 12.65 6.01
CA LYS A 199 -5.64 12.17 4.94
C LYS A 199 -6.51 11.01 5.40
N VAL A 200 -5.94 10.02 6.09
CA VAL A 200 -6.70 8.87 6.60
C VAL A 200 -7.64 9.30 7.73
N GLU A 201 -7.18 10.13 8.67
CA GLU A 201 -7.99 10.62 9.79
C GLU A 201 -9.22 11.40 9.32
N HIS A 202 -9.06 12.19 8.27
CA HIS A 202 -10.12 13.05 7.76
C HIS A 202 -11.06 12.29 6.80
N ASP A 203 -10.54 11.58 5.80
CA ASP A 203 -11.32 11.07 4.68
C ASP A 203 -11.66 9.57 4.80
N PHE A 204 -10.92 8.83 5.65
CA PHE A 204 -11.01 7.36 5.75
C PHE A 204 -11.14 6.85 7.19
N ASN A 205 -11.52 7.72 8.13
CA ASN A 205 -11.82 7.32 9.50
C ASN A 205 -13.19 6.63 9.53
N GLN A 206 -13.22 5.39 9.99
CA GLN A 206 -14.43 4.57 10.04
C GLN A 206 -15.56 5.23 10.83
N GLN A 207 -15.26 5.94 11.94
CA GLN A 207 -16.28 6.62 12.73
C GLN A 207 -16.92 7.79 11.97
N VAL A 208 -16.15 8.52 11.16
CA VAL A 208 -16.65 9.62 10.32
C VAL A 208 -17.53 9.03 9.21
N ILE A 209 -17.03 8.04 8.49
CA ILE A 209 -17.76 7.39 7.39
C ILE A 209 -19.07 6.76 7.88
N ASN A 210 -19.06 6.08 9.04
CA ASN A 210 -20.28 5.48 9.60
C ASN A 210 -21.33 6.54 9.98
N ARG A 211 -20.93 7.71 10.49
CA ARG A 211 -21.84 8.82 10.78
C ARG A 211 -22.46 9.40 9.50
N GLU A 212 -21.64 9.60 8.47
CA GLU A 212 -22.12 10.08 7.16
C GLU A 212 -23.11 9.09 6.53
N LEU A 213 -22.80 7.79 6.59
CA LEU A 213 -23.71 6.75 6.09
C LEU A 213 -25.02 6.71 6.86
N ALA A 214 -24.97 6.81 8.20
CA ALA A 214 -26.18 6.87 9.03
C ALA A 214 -27.05 8.09 8.67
N SER A 215 -26.44 9.26 8.47
CA SER A 215 -27.16 10.48 8.07
C SER A 215 -27.81 10.32 6.68
N LEU A 216 -27.13 9.69 5.73
CA LEU A 216 -27.70 9.39 4.41
C LEU A 216 -28.92 8.46 4.49
N LEU A 217 -28.85 7.43 5.34
CA LEU A 217 -29.95 6.47 5.51
C LEU A 217 -31.16 7.09 6.23
N GLN A 218 -30.94 8.07 7.11
CA GLN A 218 -32.03 8.80 7.80
C GLN A 218 -32.73 9.83 6.91
N ALA A 219 -32.07 10.24 5.82
CA ALA A 219 -32.61 11.22 4.86
C ALA A 219 -33.44 10.56 3.72
N LEU A 220 -33.51 9.22 3.67
CA LEU A 220 -34.33 8.43 2.75
C LEU A 220 -35.74 8.20 3.27
#